data_0a1d8c91ba0a2234c16ac8714c094844
#
_entry.id   0a1d8c91ba0a2234c16ac8714c094844
#
_cell.length_a   1.000
_cell.length_b   1.000
_cell.length_c   1.000
_cell.angle_alpha   90.00
_cell.angle_beta   90.00
_cell.angle_gamma   90.00
#
_symmetry.space_group_name_H-M   'P 1'
#
loop_
_entity.id
_entity.type
_entity.pdbx_description
1 polymer ?
#
loop_
_entity_poly.entity_id
_entity_poly.type
_entity_poly.pdbx_seq_one_letter_code
_entity_poly.pdbx_strand_id
1 'polypeptide(L)'
;QVFDILGKVVFDGRPLRDLLIEAIRYGERPDVRARLTQVIAEAFDRGKLEDILDERALVREAMDVARVYRIREDMERAEARRLQPHYIASFFKEAFRQLGGSIRPRETDRWEITHVPPPIRNRDRQLGIGEPVQPRYERIVFEKKLIAPPGQPPAAFVCPGHALLDTTIDLTLERHRDLLRRGAILVDERDGGVEPRLLFFLEHAIQDASLTRSGGHRVISKRLFFVEMDAQGRTWHPSYAPYLDYRPLQAGEPALAELLDLPECAWIGRDLEDRAQGYAVEFVVPGHLQEVSGSRLELIVKTEAAVKDRLTKEINYWDHRAEELKLQEQANRPNARLNSQEARKRADALQARLEKRLADLKLEKQLIPLPPV
;
A
#
# COMPACT_ATOMS: atom_id res chain seq x y z
N GLN A 1 -16.03 9.92 -12.89
CA GLN A 1 -15.96 9.74 -14.37
C GLN A 1 -16.08 8.27 -14.76
N VAL A 2 -15.33 7.33 -14.15
CA VAL A 2 -15.44 5.90 -14.48
C VAL A 2 -16.83 5.36 -14.14
N PHE A 3 -17.41 5.75 -13.00
CA PHE A 3 -18.77 5.37 -12.61
C PHE A 3 -19.87 6.05 -13.46
N ASP A 4 -19.64 7.26 -13.95
CA ASP A 4 -20.57 7.95 -14.85
C ASP A 4 -20.57 7.34 -16.27
N ILE A 5 -19.43 6.81 -16.69
CA ILE A 5 -19.28 6.12 -17.99
C ILE A 5 -19.87 4.70 -17.88
N LEU A 6 -19.55 3.97 -16.82
CA LEU A 6 -20.05 2.62 -16.59
C LEU A 6 -21.56 2.59 -16.25
N GLY A 7 -22.10 3.65 -15.63
CA GLY A 7 -23.53 3.76 -15.30
C GLY A 7 -24.46 3.93 -16.52
N LYS A 8 -23.92 4.26 -17.69
CA LYS A 8 -24.64 4.37 -18.96
C LYS A 8 -24.49 3.16 -19.88
N VAL A 9 -23.63 2.22 -19.49
CA VAL A 9 -23.42 0.99 -20.26
C VAL A 9 -24.47 -0.02 -19.89
N VAL A 10 -25.23 -0.49 -20.88
CA VAL A 10 -26.29 -1.48 -20.73
C VAL A 10 -25.69 -2.86 -21.07
N PHE A 11 -25.73 -3.78 -20.10
CA PHE A 11 -25.33 -5.18 -20.28
C PHE A 11 -26.58 -6.05 -20.17
N ASP A 12 -26.78 -6.94 -21.13
CA ASP A 12 -27.94 -7.83 -21.18
C ASP A 12 -29.29 -7.08 -20.99
N GLY A 13 -29.38 -5.89 -21.61
CA GLY A 13 -30.57 -5.03 -21.51
C GLY A 13 -30.77 -4.31 -20.17
N ARG A 14 -29.81 -4.36 -19.25
CA ARG A 14 -29.88 -3.71 -17.92
C ARG A 14 -28.70 -2.78 -17.65
N PRO A 15 -28.91 -1.66 -16.95
CA PRO A 15 -27.82 -0.79 -16.53
C PRO A 15 -26.84 -1.53 -15.62
N LEU A 16 -25.54 -1.34 -15.81
CA LEU A 16 -24.49 -1.93 -14.95
C LEU A 16 -24.69 -1.61 -13.46
N ARG A 17 -25.27 -0.47 -13.16
CA ARG A 17 -25.65 -0.08 -11.79
C ARG A 17 -26.57 -1.11 -11.13
N ASP A 18 -27.55 -1.61 -11.85
CA ASP A 18 -28.55 -2.55 -11.31
C ASP A 18 -27.93 -3.93 -11.09
N LEU A 19 -27.00 -4.34 -11.97
CA LEU A 19 -26.20 -5.55 -11.81
C LEU A 19 -25.27 -5.45 -10.60
N LEU A 20 -24.67 -4.29 -10.34
CA LEU A 20 -23.85 -4.06 -9.15
C LEU A 20 -24.66 -4.08 -7.87
N ILE A 21 -25.87 -3.51 -7.88
CA ILE A 21 -26.78 -3.57 -6.73
C ILE A 21 -27.24 -5.01 -6.46
N GLU A 22 -27.51 -5.79 -7.51
CA GLU A 22 -27.83 -7.20 -7.41
C GLU A 22 -26.66 -8.01 -6.85
N ALA A 23 -25.42 -7.73 -7.30
CA ALA A 23 -24.19 -8.30 -6.77
C ALA A 23 -23.97 -8.02 -5.28
N ILE A 24 -24.24 -6.80 -4.85
CA ILE A 24 -24.10 -6.39 -3.43
C ILE A 24 -25.16 -7.05 -2.55
N ARG A 25 -26.41 -7.16 -3.03
CA ARG A 25 -27.53 -7.70 -2.26
C ARG A 25 -27.57 -9.22 -2.21
N TYR A 26 -27.18 -9.89 -3.28
CA TYR A 26 -27.37 -11.32 -3.48
C TYR A 26 -26.12 -12.07 -3.93
N GLY A 27 -24.94 -11.46 -3.87
CA GLY A 27 -23.67 -12.02 -4.37
C GLY A 27 -23.16 -13.26 -3.63
N GLU A 28 -23.78 -13.61 -2.49
CA GLU A 28 -23.50 -14.86 -1.78
C GLU A 28 -24.23 -16.06 -2.40
N ARG A 29 -25.22 -15.84 -3.26
CA ARG A 29 -25.98 -16.92 -3.90
C ARG A 29 -25.22 -17.44 -5.12
N PRO A 30 -25.01 -18.76 -5.22
CA PRO A 30 -24.18 -19.38 -6.29
C PRO A 30 -24.71 -19.10 -7.71
N ASP A 31 -26.04 -19.06 -7.88
CA ASP A 31 -26.73 -18.78 -9.13
C ASP A 31 -26.50 -17.35 -9.62
N VAL A 32 -26.58 -16.37 -8.71
CA VAL A 32 -26.33 -14.94 -8.99
C VAL A 32 -24.85 -14.71 -9.29
N ARG A 33 -23.96 -15.38 -8.57
CA ARG A 33 -22.51 -15.27 -8.76
C ARG A 33 -22.07 -15.84 -10.11
N ALA A 34 -22.58 -17.01 -10.50
CA ALA A 34 -22.29 -17.61 -11.80
C ALA A 34 -22.75 -16.70 -12.97
N ARG A 35 -23.96 -16.14 -12.86
CA ARG A 35 -24.51 -15.22 -13.85
C ARG A 35 -23.72 -13.91 -13.93
N LEU A 36 -23.35 -13.32 -12.81
CA LEU A 36 -22.52 -12.10 -12.76
C LEU A 36 -21.13 -12.35 -13.33
N THR A 37 -20.52 -13.51 -13.06
CA THR A 37 -19.22 -13.88 -13.62
C THR A 37 -19.32 -14.02 -15.14
N GLN A 38 -20.38 -14.61 -15.66
CA GLN A 38 -20.60 -14.74 -17.10
C GLN A 38 -20.84 -13.38 -17.77
N VAL A 39 -21.69 -12.52 -17.19
CA VAL A 39 -21.95 -11.15 -17.69
C VAL A 39 -20.69 -10.29 -17.66
N ILE A 40 -19.86 -10.44 -16.64
CA ILE A 40 -18.56 -9.76 -16.56
C ILE A 40 -17.59 -10.31 -17.61
N ALA A 41 -17.52 -11.62 -17.81
CA ALA A 41 -16.66 -12.24 -18.82
C ALA A 41 -17.06 -11.82 -20.25
N GLU A 42 -18.35 -11.77 -20.56
CA GLU A 42 -18.89 -11.30 -21.83
C GLU A 42 -18.69 -9.78 -22.05
N ALA A 43 -18.72 -9.01 -20.96
CA ALA A 43 -18.47 -7.55 -20.99
C ALA A 43 -16.98 -7.20 -21.17
N PHE A 44 -16.08 -8.10 -20.76
CA PHE A 44 -14.63 -7.97 -20.92
C PHE A 44 -14.09 -8.67 -22.16
N ASP A 45 -14.92 -9.02 -23.12
CA ASP A 45 -14.44 -9.45 -24.44
C ASP A 45 -13.64 -8.29 -25.06
N ARG A 46 -12.32 -8.54 -25.28
CA ARG A 46 -11.35 -7.56 -25.74
C ARG A 46 -11.80 -6.82 -27.00
N GLY A 47 -12.49 -7.50 -27.91
CA GLY A 47 -12.99 -6.90 -29.14
C GLY A 47 -14.02 -5.79 -28.91
N LYS A 48 -14.97 -5.99 -27.97
CA LYS A 48 -15.96 -4.95 -27.64
C LYS A 48 -15.39 -3.76 -26.87
N LEU A 49 -14.33 -3.97 -26.09
CA LEU A 49 -13.63 -2.87 -25.42
C LEU A 49 -12.80 -2.04 -26.41
N GLU A 50 -12.20 -2.67 -27.41
CA GLU A 50 -11.49 -1.99 -28.49
C GLU A 50 -12.48 -1.20 -29.36
N ASP A 51 -13.63 -1.77 -29.72
CA ASP A 51 -14.68 -1.08 -30.47
C ASP A 51 -15.27 0.14 -29.71
N ILE A 52 -15.50 0.01 -28.40
CA ILE A 52 -15.98 1.12 -27.55
C ILE A 52 -14.90 2.19 -27.36
N LEU A 53 -13.63 1.78 -27.30
CA LEU A 53 -12.50 2.71 -27.24
C LEU A 53 -12.30 3.41 -28.58
N ASP A 54 -12.43 2.70 -29.71
CA ASP A 54 -12.31 3.29 -31.05
C ASP A 54 -13.50 4.20 -31.41
N GLU A 55 -14.74 3.85 -31.05
CA GLU A 55 -15.91 4.70 -31.26
C GLU A 55 -15.88 6.01 -30.44
N ARG A 56 -15.16 6.02 -29.30
CA ARG A 56 -15.03 7.20 -28.42
C ARG A 56 -13.66 7.89 -28.51
N ALA A 57 -12.64 7.25 -29.06
CA ALA A 57 -11.32 7.84 -29.34
C ALA A 57 -11.35 8.87 -30.47
N LEU A 58 -12.47 9.00 -31.19
CA LEU A 58 -12.71 10.09 -32.16
C LEU A 58 -12.89 11.47 -31.52
N VAL A 59 -12.88 11.56 -30.18
CA VAL A 59 -12.83 12.84 -29.45
C VAL A 59 -11.52 12.98 -28.70
N ARG A 60 -10.47 13.34 -29.43
CA ARG A 60 -9.23 14.04 -29.03
C ARG A 60 -8.39 13.42 -27.92
N GLU A 61 -7.32 13.00 -28.37
CA GLU A 61 -5.96 12.68 -27.97
C GLU A 61 -5.67 11.20 -28.19
N ALA A 62 -5.01 10.94 -29.31
CA ALA A 62 -4.32 9.69 -29.53
C ALA A 62 -3.52 9.38 -28.27
N MET A 63 -3.94 8.35 -27.52
CA MET A 63 -3.11 7.85 -26.44
C MET A 63 -1.80 7.43 -27.08
N ASP A 64 -0.78 8.25 -26.92
CA ASP A 64 0.55 7.99 -27.39
C ASP A 64 0.92 6.57 -26.96
N VAL A 65 1.26 5.71 -27.94
CA VAL A 65 1.68 4.32 -27.69
C VAL A 65 2.76 4.27 -26.60
N ALA A 66 3.63 5.29 -26.55
CA ALA A 66 4.60 5.48 -25.47
C ALA A 66 3.96 5.69 -24.09
N ARG A 67 2.75 6.23 -24.00
CA ARG A 67 2.01 6.39 -22.73
C ARG A 67 1.40 5.07 -22.28
N VAL A 68 0.91 4.25 -23.20
CA VAL A 68 0.39 2.90 -22.91
C VAL A 68 1.53 2.00 -22.43
N TYR A 69 2.71 2.05 -23.09
CA TYR A 69 3.88 1.32 -22.64
C TYR A 69 4.37 1.78 -21.27
N ARG A 70 4.37 3.07 -20.98
CA ARG A 70 4.71 3.61 -19.64
C ARG A 70 3.71 3.14 -18.58
N ILE A 71 2.42 3.18 -18.86
CA ILE A 71 1.39 2.70 -17.90
C ILE A 71 1.57 1.20 -17.65
N ARG A 72 1.85 0.41 -18.67
CA ARG A 72 2.13 -1.03 -18.53
C ARG A 72 3.40 -1.26 -17.70
N GLU A 73 4.47 -0.55 -17.99
CA GLU A 73 5.72 -0.62 -17.24
C GLU A 73 5.51 -0.21 -15.77
N ASP A 74 4.72 0.83 -15.51
CA ASP A 74 4.37 1.25 -14.15
C ASP A 74 3.49 0.22 -13.43
N MET A 75 2.60 -0.46 -14.16
CA MET A 75 1.81 -1.57 -13.59
C MET A 75 2.68 -2.79 -13.29
N GLU A 76 3.58 -3.17 -14.19
CA GLU A 76 4.55 -4.26 -13.99
C GLU A 76 5.49 -3.95 -12.83
N ARG A 77 5.97 -2.70 -12.71
CA ARG A 77 6.74 -2.24 -11.54
C ARG A 77 5.92 -2.25 -10.25
N ALA A 78 4.65 -1.86 -10.30
CA ALA A 78 3.77 -1.92 -9.14
C ALA A 78 3.48 -3.36 -8.69
N GLU A 79 3.37 -4.31 -9.64
CA GLU A 79 3.24 -5.73 -9.33
C GLU A 79 4.54 -6.31 -8.75
N ALA A 80 5.69 -5.94 -9.30
CA ALA A 80 6.99 -6.34 -8.76
C ALA A 80 7.26 -5.75 -7.36
N ARG A 81 6.67 -4.58 -7.03
CA ARG A 81 6.74 -3.97 -5.69
C ARG A 81 5.82 -4.62 -4.67
N ARG A 82 4.83 -5.39 -5.08
CA ARG A 82 3.99 -6.14 -4.14
C ARG A 82 4.83 -7.23 -3.50
N LEU A 83 4.74 -7.33 -2.18
CA LEU A 83 5.32 -8.46 -1.47
C LEU A 83 4.73 -9.75 -2.04
N GLN A 84 5.54 -10.49 -2.79
CA GLN A 84 5.10 -11.72 -3.42
C GLN A 84 4.74 -12.74 -2.34
N PRO A 85 3.61 -13.47 -2.48
CA PRO A 85 3.17 -14.43 -1.48
C PRO A 85 4.24 -15.47 -1.10
N HIS A 86 5.08 -15.87 -2.04
CA HIS A 86 6.15 -16.84 -1.78
C HIS A 86 7.27 -16.28 -0.88
N TYR A 87 7.58 -14.97 -0.93
CA TYR A 87 8.55 -14.35 -0.02
C TYR A 87 7.98 -14.27 1.40
N ILE A 88 6.71 -13.89 1.53
CA ILE A 88 6.02 -13.88 2.82
C ILE A 88 6.01 -15.29 3.41
N ALA A 89 5.67 -16.29 2.58
CA ALA A 89 5.64 -17.69 2.99
C ALA A 89 7.02 -18.19 3.42
N SER A 90 8.07 -17.90 2.66
CA SER A 90 9.45 -18.32 2.95
C SER A 90 9.95 -17.67 4.23
N PHE A 91 9.79 -16.34 4.36
CA PHE A 91 10.14 -15.63 5.58
C PHE A 91 9.38 -16.17 6.79
N PHE A 92 8.06 -16.26 6.69
CA PHE A 92 7.23 -16.69 7.82
C PHE A 92 7.59 -18.10 8.30
N LYS A 93 7.74 -19.05 7.38
CA LYS A 93 8.08 -20.44 7.73
C LYS A 93 9.40 -20.53 8.47
N GLU A 94 10.42 -19.80 8.02
CA GLU A 94 11.73 -19.82 8.65
C GLU A 94 11.70 -19.09 9.99
N ALA A 95 11.19 -17.88 10.05
CA ALA A 95 11.07 -17.09 11.27
C ALA A 95 10.22 -17.80 12.34
N PHE A 96 9.11 -18.42 11.95
CA PHE A 96 8.24 -19.17 12.84
C PHE A 96 8.95 -20.39 13.44
N ARG A 97 9.79 -21.11 12.65
CA ARG A 97 10.61 -22.21 13.14
C ARG A 97 11.66 -21.74 14.14
N GLN A 98 12.35 -20.63 13.84
CA GLN A 98 13.34 -20.04 14.76
C GLN A 98 12.73 -19.56 16.07
N LEU A 99 11.45 -19.19 16.05
CA LEU A 99 10.69 -18.86 17.25
C LEU A 99 10.15 -20.11 18.00
N GLY A 100 10.50 -21.32 17.55
CA GLY A 100 10.09 -22.59 18.15
C GLY A 100 8.77 -23.13 17.63
N GLY A 101 8.24 -22.58 16.53
CA GLY A 101 7.03 -23.04 15.89
C GLY A 101 7.24 -24.24 14.96
N SER A 102 6.18 -24.99 14.71
CA SER A 102 6.16 -26.09 13.77
C SER A 102 5.05 -25.89 12.76
N ILE A 103 5.42 -25.90 11.48
CA ILE A 103 4.51 -25.77 10.36
C ILE A 103 4.67 -26.99 9.45
N ARG A 104 3.56 -27.59 9.05
CA ARG A 104 3.53 -28.80 8.23
C ARG A 104 2.67 -28.58 6.98
N PRO A 105 3.05 -29.16 5.84
CA PRO A 105 2.17 -29.19 4.67
C PRO A 105 0.94 -30.03 4.99
N ARG A 106 -0.24 -29.57 4.56
CA ARG A 106 -1.51 -30.31 4.73
C ARG A 106 -2.13 -30.67 3.38
N GLU A 107 -2.41 -29.65 2.57
CA GLU A 107 -2.84 -29.80 1.17
C GLU A 107 -1.88 -28.98 0.30
N THR A 108 -2.03 -29.05 -1.02
CA THR A 108 -1.20 -28.26 -1.94
C THR A 108 -1.27 -26.77 -1.60
N ASP A 109 -0.13 -26.18 -1.28
CA ASP A 109 0.06 -24.78 -0.90
C ASP A 109 -0.76 -24.32 0.34
N ARG A 110 -1.25 -25.28 1.12
CA ARG A 110 -1.94 -25.05 2.40
C ARG A 110 -1.18 -25.75 3.53
N TRP A 111 -1.07 -25.05 4.66
CA TRP A 111 -0.22 -25.46 5.76
C TRP A 111 -1.00 -25.56 7.05
N GLU A 112 -0.52 -26.38 7.97
CA GLU A 112 -1.06 -26.57 9.30
C GLU A 112 -0.04 -26.10 10.36
N ILE A 113 -0.55 -25.41 11.38
CA ILE A 113 0.19 -25.07 12.60
C ILE A 113 -0.54 -25.76 13.76
N THR A 114 0.05 -26.82 14.28
CA THR A 114 -0.53 -27.59 15.38
C THR A 114 -0.42 -26.87 16.71
N HIS A 115 0.61 -26.03 16.87
CA HIS A 115 0.84 -25.25 18.07
C HIS A 115 1.57 -23.97 17.73
N VAL A 116 1.03 -22.83 18.21
CA VAL A 116 1.69 -21.53 18.15
C VAL A 116 2.47 -21.31 19.45
N PRO A 117 3.79 -21.03 19.37
CA PRO A 117 4.64 -20.84 20.56
C PRO A 117 4.15 -19.75 21.50
N PRO A 118 4.32 -19.94 22.85
CA PRO A 118 3.92 -18.94 23.83
C PRO A 118 4.51 -17.54 23.60
N PRO A 119 5.77 -17.37 23.18
CA PRO A 119 6.32 -16.04 22.90
C PRO A 119 5.49 -15.25 21.87
N ILE A 120 5.04 -15.90 20.80
CA ILE A 120 4.21 -15.28 19.76
C ILE A 120 2.86 -14.85 20.35
N ARG A 121 2.18 -15.76 21.09
CA ARG A 121 0.88 -15.45 21.70
C ARG A 121 0.96 -14.36 22.78
N ASN A 122 2.06 -14.32 23.53
CA ASN A 122 2.27 -13.29 24.56
C ASN A 122 2.55 -11.92 23.92
N ARG A 123 3.34 -11.88 22.86
CA ARG A 123 3.62 -10.65 22.12
C ARG A 123 2.36 -10.10 21.47
N ASP A 124 1.53 -10.94 20.87
CA ASP A 124 0.24 -10.56 20.30
C ASP A 124 -0.66 -9.85 21.32
N ARG A 125 -0.74 -10.39 22.54
CA ARG A 125 -1.50 -9.75 23.64
C ARG A 125 -0.96 -8.37 24.02
N GLN A 126 0.35 -8.15 23.87
CA GLN A 126 0.98 -6.84 24.13
C GLN A 126 0.71 -5.85 23.02
N LEU A 127 0.74 -6.30 21.77
CA LEU A 127 0.50 -5.46 20.59
C LEU A 127 -0.97 -5.11 20.41
N GLY A 128 -1.87 -6.06 20.71
CA GLY A 128 -3.32 -5.85 20.64
C GLY A 128 -3.83 -5.49 19.24
N ILE A 129 -3.20 -6.00 18.19
CA ILE A 129 -3.50 -5.67 16.78
C ILE A 129 -4.44 -6.74 16.21
N GLY A 130 -5.67 -6.33 15.85
CA GLY A 130 -6.60 -7.16 15.09
C GLY A 130 -7.18 -8.36 15.86
N GLU A 131 -7.46 -9.44 15.14
CA GLU A 131 -7.94 -10.70 15.74
C GLU A 131 -6.81 -11.40 16.48
N PRO A 132 -7.06 -11.91 17.71
CA PRO A 132 -6.03 -12.55 18.51
C PRO A 132 -5.42 -13.79 17.84
N VAL A 133 -4.11 -13.96 17.99
CA VAL A 133 -3.39 -15.15 17.53
C VAL A 133 -3.96 -16.40 18.19
N GLN A 134 -4.39 -17.35 17.38
CA GLN A 134 -4.96 -18.62 17.86
C GLN A 134 -3.88 -19.57 18.35
N PRO A 135 -4.19 -20.49 19.28
CA PRO A 135 -3.22 -21.50 19.76
C PRO A 135 -2.79 -22.49 18.67
N ARG A 136 -3.61 -22.68 17.64
CA ARG A 136 -3.39 -23.57 16.51
C ARG A 136 -4.13 -23.04 15.27
N TYR A 137 -3.67 -23.42 14.09
CA TYR A 137 -4.34 -23.15 12.83
C TYR A 137 -4.40 -24.44 12.02
N GLU A 138 -5.62 -24.92 11.78
CA GLU A 138 -5.80 -26.14 10.96
C GLU A 138 -5.34 -25.95 9.52
N ARG A 139 -5.54 -24.74 8.99
CA ARG A 139 -5.12 -24.34 7.65
C ARG A 139 -4.71 -22.89 7.62
N ILE A 140 -3.53 -22.62 7.09
CA ILE A 140 -3.08 -21.30 6.72
C ILE A 140 -2.67 -21.29 5.26
N VAL A 141 -2.80 -20.14 4.63
CA VAL A 141 -2.41 -19.88 3.24
C VAL A 141 -1.76 -18.50 3.12
N PHE A 142 -0.92 -18.34 2.11
CA PHE A 142 -0.26 -17.07 1.79
C PHE A 142 -0.81 -16.43 0.51
N GLU A 143 -1.67 -17.13 -0.23
CA GLU A 143 -2.33 -16.63 -1.42
C GLU A 143 -3.84 -16.53 -1.22
N LYS A 144 -4.40 -15.38 -1.61
CA LYS A 144 -5.83 -15.09 -1.45
C LYS A 144 -6.74 -16.13 -2.14
N LYS A 145 -6.31 -16.65 -3.31
CA LYS A 145 -7.08 -17.66 -4.07
C LYS A 145 -7.25 -18.98 -3.33
N LEU A 146 -6.39 -19.26 -2.33
CA LEU A 146 -6.38 -20.51 -1.55
C LEU A 146 -7.17 -20.44 -0.24
N ILE A 147 -7.79 -19.30 0.07
CA ILE A 147 -8.58 -19.11 1.32
C ILE A 147 -9.74 -20.11 1.36
N ALA A 148 -10.54 -20.17 0.31
CA ALA A 148 -11.74 -21.03 0.26
C ALA A 148 -11.91 -21.60 -1.14
N PRO A 149 -11.08 -22.57 -1.57
CA PRO A 149 -11.28 -23.27 -2.84
C PRO A 149 -12.58 -24.09 -2.80
N PRO A 150 -13.25 -24.31 -3.93
CA PRO A 150 -14.48 -25.09 -3.99
C PRO A 150 -14.29 -26.47 -3.37
N GLY A 151 -15.20 -26.89 -2.49
CA GLY A 151 -15.19 -28.21 -1.85
C GLY A 151 -14.14 -28.39 -0.73
N GLN A 152 -13.43 -27.34 -0.34
CA GLN A 152 -12.45 -27.40 0.74
C GLN A 152 -12.81 -26.48 1.89
N PRO A 153 -12.45 -26.84 3.14
CA PRO A 153 -12.63 -25.96 4.30
C PRO A 153 -11.83 -24.66 4.15
N PRO A 154 -12.31 -23.54 4.74
CA PRO A 154 -11.61 -22.27 4.68
C PRO A 154 -10.27 -22.33 5.42
N ALA A 155 -9.31 -21.48 5.00
CA ALA A 155 -8.00 -21.32 5.59
C ALA A 155 -7.79 -19.88 6.06
N ALA A 156 -7.01 -19.69 7.12
CA ALA A 156 -6.58 -18.38 7.56
C ALA A 156 -5.55 -17.79 6.57
N PHE A 157 -5.79 -16.56 6.14
CA PHE A 157 -4.92 -15.87 5.18
C PHE A 157 -3.82 -15.10 5.91
N VAL A 158 -2.61 -15.62 5.90
CA VAL A 158 -1.43 -15.00 6.53
C VAL A 158 -0.79 -14.02 5.56
N CYS A 159 -1.08 -12.75 5.76
CA CYS A 159 -0.59 -11.62 4.96
C CYS A 159 -0.21 -10.46 5.88
N PRO A 160 0.44 -9.38 5.38
CA PRO A 160 0.66 -8.15 6.15
C PRO A 160 -0.63 -7.64 6.79
N GLY A 161 -0.60 -7.38 8.10
CA GLY A 161 -1.77 -7.06 8.91
C GLY A 161 -2.44 -8.25 9.60
N HIS A 162 -2.01 -9.49 9.34
CA HIS A 162 -2.46 -10.65 10.11
C HIS A 162 -1.63 -10.79 11.39
N ALA A 163 -2.27 -10.84 12.55
CA ALA A 163 -1.60 -10.82 13.86
C ALA A 163 -0.47 -11.86 14.01
N LEU A 164 -0.65 -13.06 13.46
CA LEU A 164 0.37 -14.11 13.51
C LEU A 164 1.64 -13.72 12.74
N LEU A 165 1.52 -13.08 11.57
CA LEU A 165 2.66 -12.62 10.79
C LEU A 165 3.33 -11.41 11.45
N ASP A 166 2.55 -10.41 11.83
CA ASP A 166 3.05 -9.16 12.40
C ASP A 166 3.79 -9.42 13.71
N THR A 167 3.26 -10.30 14.55
CA THR A 167 3.93 -10.73 15.80
C THR A 167 5.22 -11.51 15.54
N THR A 168 5.23 -12.36 14.49
CA THR A 168 6.42 -13.10 14.10
C THR A 168 7.51 -12.15 13.60
N ILE A 169 7.14 -11.13 12.79
CA ILE A 169 8.06 -10.08 12.33
C ILE A 169 8.64 -9.32 13.52
N ASP A 170 7.78 -8.85 14.44
CA ASP A 170 8.19 -8.05 15.60
C ASP A 170 9.20 -8.81 16.50
N LEU A 171 8.92 -10.06 16.83
CA LEU A 171 9.83 -10.91 17.59
C LEU A 171 11.14 -11.22 16.84
N THR A 172 11.08 -11.39 15.53
CA THR A 172 12.27 -11.62 14.70
C THR A 172 13.16 -10.37 14.69
N LEU A 173 12.57 -9.20 14.52
CA LEU A 173 13.27 -7.92 14.59
C LEU A 173 13.89 -7.69 15.97
N GLU A 174 13.16 -7.97 17.05
CA GLU A 174 13.69 -7.85 18.40
C GLU A 174 14.93 -8.74 18.62
N ARG A 175 14.88 -9.99 18.18
CA ARG A 175 15.98 -10.95 18.34
C ARG A 175 17.21 -10.65 17.50
N HIS A 176 17.00 -10.12 16.29
CA HIS A 176 18.05 -9.97 15.28
C HIS A 176 18.39 -8.52 14.95
N ARG A 177 17.90 -7.57 15.75
CA ARG A 177 18.11 -6.14 15.55
C ARG A 177 19.57 -5.75 15.39
N ASP A 178 20.46 -6.41 16.17
CA ASP A 178 21.89 -6.14 16.12
C ASP A 178 22.55 -6.66 14.82
N LEU A 179 21.99 -7.70 14.21
CA LEU A 179 22.48 -8.22 12.94
C LEU A 179 22.21 -7.25 11.79
N LEU A 180 21.07 -6.55 11.82
CA LEU A 180 20.72 -5.57 10.79
C LEU A 180 21.71 -4.39 10.73
N ARG A 181 22.47 -4.17 11.82
CA ARG A 181 23.50 -3.11 11.89
C ARG A 181 24.87 -3.54 11.42
N ARG A 182 25.10 -4.84 11.26
CA ARG A 182 26.43 -5.38 10.97
C ARG A 182 26.69 -5.60 9.50
N GLY A 183 25.66 -5.52 8.67
CA GLY A 183 25.74 -5.92 7.27
C GLY A 183 25.87 -7.44 7.10
N ALA A 184 26.02 -7.88 5.87
CA ALA A 184 26.23 -9.27 5.50
C ALA A 184 27.06 -9.37 4.24
N ILE A 185 27.80 -10.47 4.08
CA ILE A 185 28.42 -10.83 2.79
C ILE A 185 27.49 -11.80 2.09
N LEU A 186 27.21 -11.49 0.85
CA LEU A 186 26.36 -12.28 -0.04
C LEU A 186 27.15 -12.63 -1.30
N VAL A 187 26.81 -13.74 -1.92
CA VAL A 187 27.46 -14.22 -3.16
C VAL A 187 26.43 -14.13 -4.29
N ASP A 188 26.80 -13.42 -5.35
CA ASP A 188 26.04 -13.40 -6.61
C ASP A 188 26.60 -14.49 -7.53
N GLU A 189 25.89 -15.62 -7.61
CA GLU A 189 26.31 -16.77 -8.45
C GLU A 189 26.14 -16.51 -9.96
N ARG A 190 25.42 -15.45 -10.33
CA ARG A 190 25.20 -15.08 -11.74
C ARG A 190 26.30 -14.15 -12.27
N ASP A 191 27.02 -13.48 -11.38
CA ASP A 191 28.14 -12.64 -11.74
C ASP A 191 29.44 -13.44 -11.69
N GLY A 192 30.06 -13.65 -12.86
CA GLY A 192 31.36 -14.30 -12.98
C GLY A 192 32.54 -13.40 -12.65
N GLY A 193 32.32 -12.16 -12.21
CA GLY A 193 33.36 -11.22 -11.79
C GLY A 193 33.97 -11.62 -10.45
N VAL A 194 35.17 -11.07 -10.18
CA VAL A 194 35.89 -11.27 -8.92
C VAL A 194 35.93 -10.02 -8.05
N GLU A 195 35.40 -8.91 -8.56
CA GLU A 195 35.43 -7.63 -7.85
C GLU A 195 34.25 -7.53 -6.85
N PRO A 196 34.53 -7.21 -5.58
CA PRO A 196 33.47 -7.00 -4.59
C PRO A 196 32.70 -5.72 -4.89
N ARG A 197 31.40 -5.76 -4.59
CA ARG A 197 30.51 -4.61 -4.67
C ARG A 197 29.86 -4.35 -3.31
N LEU A 198 29.55 -3.11 -3.01
CA LEU A 198 28.80 -2.73 -1.83
C LEU A 198 27.35 -2.47 -2.21
N LEU A 199 26.45 -3.06 -1.46
CA LEU A 199 25.01 -2.83 -1.57
C LEU A 199 24.54 -2.10 -0.32
N PHE A 200 24.19 -0.83 -0.47
CA PHE A 200 23.59 -0.02 0.57
C PHE A 200 22.08 -0.15 0.52
N PHE A 201 21.49 -0.26 1.67
CA PHE A 201 20.06 -0.32 1.90
C PHE A 201 19.64 0.97 2.59
N LEU A 202 18.76 1.74 1.96
CA LEU A 202 18.37 3.07 2.41
C LEU A 202 16.85 3.18 2.54
N GLU A 203 16.39 3.78 3.63
CA GLU A 203 14.99 4.20 3.81
C GLU A 203 14.86 5.68 3.49
N HIS A 204 13.92 6.03 2.63
CA HIS A 204 13.52 7.40 2.38
C HIS A 204 12.05 7.62 2.74
N ALA A 205 11.77 8.65 3.51
CA ALA A 205 10.42 9.01 3.91
C ALA A 205 10.04 10.40 3.39
N ILE A 206 8.76 10.55 3.07
CA ILE A 206 8.14 11.83 2.72
C ILE A 206 7.06 12.10 3.75
N GLN A 207 7.05 13.30 4.30
CA GLN A 207 6.03 13.77 5.24
C GLN A 207 5.28 14.96 4.67
N ASP A 208 4.07 15.23 5.17
CA ASP A 208 3.36 16.47 4.93
C ASP A 208 3.49 17.41 6.15
N ALA A 209 3.06 18.67 5.98
CA ALA A 209 3.12 19.64 7.06
C ALA A 209 2.02 19.47 8.13
N SER A 210 1.17 18.43 8.02
CA SER A 210 0.14 18.13 9.02
C SER A 210 0.78 17.56 10.28
N LEU A 211 0.31 17.98 11.43
CA LEU A 211 0.78 17.46 12.71
C LEU A 211 -0.06 16.24 13.16
N THR A 212 0.62 15.24 13.65
CA THR A 212 0.01 14.11 14.34
C THR A 212 -0.41 14.50 15.75
N ARG A 213 -1.20 13.65 16.43
CA ARG A 213 -1.57 13.88 17.84
C ARG A 213 -0.37 13.92 18.79
N SER A 214 0.74 13.30 18.40
CA SER A 214 2.00 13.30 19.15
C SER A 214 2.90 14.51 18.86
N GLY A 215 2.47 15.45 17.99
CA GLY A 215 3.19 16.68 17.67
C GLY A 215 4.23 16.55 16.54
N GLY A 216 4.48 15.36 16.02
CA GLY A 216 5.34 15.15 14.86
C GLY A 216 4.62 15.36 13.53
N HIS A 217 5.36 15.58 12.44
CA HIS A 217 4.78 15.61 11.09
C HIS A 217 4.32 14.24 10.64
N ARG A 218 3.27 14.21 9.82
CA ARG A 218 2.69 12.97 9.34
C ARG A 218 3.50 12.42 8.16
N VAL A 219 4.12 11.27 8.36
CA VAL A 219 4.76 10.52 7.27
C VAL A 219 3.68 9.95 6.36
N ILE A 220 3.75 10.27 5.08
CA ILE A 220 2.76 9.88 4.05
C ILE A 220 3.28 8.79 3.11
N SER A 221 4.60 8.68 2.97
CA SER A 221 5.23 7.63 2.18
C SER A 221 6.57 7.26 2.79
N LYS A 222 6.86 5.96 2.80
CA LYS A 222 8.18 5.40 3.08
C LYS A 222 8.55 4.45 1.96
N ARG A 223 9.80 4.51 1.53
CA ARG A 223 10.32 3.62 0.50
C ARG A 223 11.71 3.16 0.86
N LEU A 224 11.93 1.87 0.67
CA LEU A 224 13.24 1.27 0.72
C LEU A 224 13.81 1.22 -0.70
N PHE A 225 15.08 1.50 -0.83
CA PHE A 225 15.80 1.37 -2.08
C PHE A 225 17.25 0.98 -1.82
N PHE A 226 17.91 0.59 -2.88
CA PHE A 226 19.26 0.07 -2.85
C PHE A 226 20.16 0.96 -3.67
N VAL A 227 21.38 1.16 -3.20
CA VAL A 227 22.45 1.81 -3.93
C VAL A 227 23.61 0.84 -3.99
N GLU A 228 24.05 0.52 -5.18
CA GLU A 228 25.19 -0.36 -5.40
C GLU A 228 26.41 0.44 -5.85
N MET A 229 27.59 0.05 -5.36
CA MET A 229 28.84 0.75 -5.61
C MET A 229 29.96 -0.26 -5.85
N ASP A 230 30.80 -0.01 -6.84
CA ASP A 230 31.98 -0.82 -7.15
C ASP A 230 33.30 -0.16 -6.73
N ALA A 231 34.39 -0.91 -6.89
CA ALA A 231 35.76 -0.47 -6.57
C ALA A 231 36.21 0.74 -7.41
N GLN A 232 35.63 0.95 -8.59
CA GLN A 232 35.94 2.08 -9.46
C GLN A 232 35.13 3.34 -9.07
N GLY A 233 34.30 3.25 -8.02
CA GLY A 233 33.48 4.35 -7.52
C GLY A 233 32.22 4.61 -8.38
N ARG A 234 31.89 3.73 -9.32
CA ARG A 234 30.63 3.79 -10.04
C ARG A 234 29.51 3.47 -9.07
N THR A 235 28.45 4.27 -9.12
CA THR A 235 27.30 4.13 -8.22
C THR A 235 26.04 4.07 -9.05
N TRP A 236 25.16 3.13 -8.76
CA TRP A 236 23.88 2.98 -9.47
C TRP A 236 22.77 2.48 -8.54
N HIS A 237 21.56 2.61 -9.02
CA HIS A 237 20.38 2.07 -8.34
C HIS A 237 20.01 0.73 -8.99
N PRO A 238 20.26 -0.41 -8.32
CA PRO A 238 19.87 -1.71 -8.82
C PRO A 238 18.34 -1.87 -8.78
N SER A 239 17.86 -2.93 -9.42
CA SER A 239 16.45 -3.29 -9.36
C SER A 239 15.99 -3.61 -7.93
N TYR A 240 14.70 -3.81 -7.74
CA TYR A 240 14.11 -4.08 -6.43
C TYR A 240 14.65 -5.36 -5.80
N ALA A 241 15.08 -5.25 -4.54
CA ALA A 241 15.52 -6.36 -3.71
C ALA A 241 16.59 -7.26 -4.38
N PRO A 242 17.72 -6.71 -4.87
CA PRO A 242 18.74 -7.50 -5.57
C PRO A 242 19.32 -8.63 -4.71
N TYR A 243 19.34 -8.46 -3.39
CA TYR A 243 19.82 -9.46 -2.43
C TYR A 243 19.02 -10.78 -2.45
N LEU A 244 17.82 -10.80 -3.01
CA LEU A 244 17.01 -12.02 -3.11
C LEU A 244 17.59 -13.03 -4.11
N ASP A 245 18.38 -12.55 -5.05
CA ASP A 245 19.10 -13.39 -6.02
C ASP A 245 20.47 -13.84 -5.51
N TYR A 246 20.91 -13.32 -4.36
CA TYR A 246 22.19 -13.64 -3.75
C TYR A 246 22.04 -14.69 -2.67
N ARG A 247 23.04 -15.53 -2.52
CA ARG A 247 23.10 -16.49 -1.42
C ARG A 247 24.03 -16.02 -0.28
N PRO A 248 23.78 -16.45 0.96
CA PRO A 248 24.75 -16.25 2.04
C PRO A 248 26.01 -17.11 1.84
N LEU A 249 27.09 -16.75 2.52
CA LEU A 249 28.28 -17.59 2.63
C LEU A 249 27.92 -18.95 3.25
N GLN A 250 28.52 -20.00 2.71
CA GLN A 250 28.33 -21.37 3.16
C GLN A 250 29.43 -21.80 4.13
N ALA A 251 29.18 -22.84 4.91
CA ALA A 251 30.16 -23.44 5.78
C ALA A 251 31.33 -23.98 4.94
N GLY A 252 32.56 -23.54 5.25
CA GLY A 252 33.78 -23.90 4.51
C GLY A 252 34.24 -22.84 3.51
N GLU A 253 33.46 -21.79 3.26
CA GLU A 253 33.94 -20.60 2.56
C GLU A 253 34.73 -19.68 3.52
N PRO A 254 35.62 -18.79 3.00
CA PRO A 254 36.39 -17.90 3.84
C PRO A 254 35.55 -17.07 4.80
N ALA A 255 36.04 -16.86 6.01
CA ALA A 255 35.35 -16.05 6.99
C ALA A 255 35.28 -14.57 6.57
N LEU A 256 34.32 -13.84 7.09
CA LEU A 256 34.12 -12.41 6.80
C LEU A 256 35.39 -11.58 6.95
N ALA A 257 36.16 -11.80 8.02
CA ALA A 257 37.41 -11.08 8.27
C ALA A 257 38.46 -11.36 7.16
N GLU A 258 38.57 -12.61 6.72
CA GLU A 258 39.51 -13.01 5.66
C GLU A 258 39.14 -12.38 4.32
N LEU A 259 37.86 -12.26 4.02
CA LEU A 259 37.37 -11.62 2.78
C LEU A 259 37.59 -10.11 2.78
N LEU A 260 37.40 -9.45 3.92
CA LEU A 260 37.62 -8.00 4.04
C LEU A 260 39.09 -7.61 4.02
N ASP A 261 39.99 -8.53 4.38
CA ASP A 261 41.43 -8.32 4.33
C ASP A 261 42.00 -8.53 2.91
N LEU A 262 41.21 -8.94 1.95
CA LEU A 262 41.65 -9.08 0.56
C LEU A 262 42.01 -7.73 -0.07
N PRO A 263 43.03 -7.66 -0.91
CA PRO A 263 43.42 -6.42 -1.61
C PRO A 263 42.28 -5.80 -2.41
N GLU A 264 41.40 -6.61 -2.96
CA GLU A 264 40.19 -6.20 -3.71
C GLU A 264 39.18 -5.44 -2.85
N CYS A 265 39.23 -5.62 -1.53
CA CYS A 265 38.38 -4.92 -0.57
C CYS A 265 39.01 -3.64 0.03
N ALA A 266 40.26 -3.33 -0.30
CA ALA A 266 41.02 -2.20 0.28
C ALA A 266 40.38 -0.83 0.06
N TRP A 267 39.49 -0.70 -0.93
CA TRP A 267 38.73 0.52 -1.22
C TRP A 267 37.55 0.74 -0.27
N ILE A 268 37.15 -0.25 0.52
CA ILE A 268 36.02 -0.16 1.44
C ILE A 268 36.42 0.69 2.64
N GLY A 269 35.95 1.94 2.67
CA GLY A 269 36.27 2.95 3.67
C GLY A 269 35.03 3.54 4.37
N ARG A 270 35.24 4.53 5.22
CA ARG A 270 34.19 5.12 6.06
C ARG A 270 33.28 6.14 5.36
N ASP A 271 33.71 6.68 4.21
CA ASP A 271 33.03 7.72 3.46
C ASP A 271 32.00 7.17 2.44
N LEU A 272 31.90 5.86 2.33
CA LEU A 272 31.05 5.22 1.33
C LEU A 272 29.57 5.34 1.63
N GLU A 273 29.17 5.40 2.91
CA GLU A 273 27.79 5.66 3.32
C GLU A 273 27.35 7.07 2.88
N ASP A 274 28.18 8.08 3.13
CA ASP A 274 27.89 9.46 2.72
C ASP A 274 27.76 9.57 1.19
N ARG A 275 28.58 8.84 0.45
CA ARG A 275 28.51 8.78 -1.01
C ARG A 275 27.22 8.11 -1.49
N ALA A 276 26.84 7.00 -0.87
CA ALA A 276 25.59 6.31 -1.19
C ALA A 276 24.37 7.18 -0.90
N GLN A 277 24.36 7.88 0.24
CA GLN A 277 23.32 8.86 0.57
C GLN A 277 23.29 10.02 -0.41
N GLY A 278 24.46 10.58 -0.76
CA GLY A 278 24.57 11.65 -1.76
C GLY A 278 23.98 11.23 -3.11
N TYR A 279 24.35 10.05 -3.60
CA TYR A 279 23.76 9.49 -4.81
C TYR A 279 22.24 9.33 -4.70
N ALA A 280 21.75 8.81 -3.58
CA ALA A 280 20.33 8.63 -3.36
C ALA A 280 19.56 9.96 -3.39
N VAL A 281 20.10 11.00 -2.76
CA VAL A 281 19.51 12.36 -2.75
C VAL A 281 19.43 12.92 -4.16
N GLU A 282 20.47 12.73 -4.97
CA GLU A 282 20.55 13.30 -6.31
C GLU A 282 19.69 12.53 -7.34
N PHE A 283 19.70 11.20 -7.30
CA PHE A 283 19.13 10.40 -8.38
C PHE A 283 17.86 9.61 -8.01
N VAL A 284 17.66 9.26 -6.74
CA VAL A 284 16.55 8.38 -6.33
C VAL A 284 15.41 9.14 -5.66
N VAL A 285 15.74 10.05 -4.74
CA VAL A 285 14.76 10.86 -3.99
C VAL A 285 13.84 11.68 -4.90
N PRO A 286 14.34 12.35 -5.97
CA PRO A 286 13.46 13.13 -6.85
C PRO A 286 12.36 12.30 -7.50
N GLY A 287 12.68 11.08 -7.93
CA GLY A 287 11.70 10.17 -8.53
C GLY A 287 10.61 9.75 -7.55
N HIS A 288 10.98 9.42 -6.30
CA HIS A 288 10.02 9.10 -5.25
C HIS A 288 9.14 10.30 -4.89
N LEU A 289 9.72 11.49 -4.78
CA LEU A 289 8.99 12.73 -4.49
C LEU A 289 8.02 13.07 -5.62
N GLN A 290 8.42 12.94 -6.87
CA GLN A 290 7.57 13.21 -8.03
C GLN A 290 6.37 12.27 -8.09
N GLU A 291 6.58 10.98 -7.86
CA GLU A 291 5.51 9.95 -7.84
C GLU A 291 4.48 10.25 -6.74
N VAL A 292 4.97 10.50 -5.51
CA VAL A 292 4.10 10.79 -4.37
C VAL A 292 3.38 12.13 -4.55
N SER A 293 4.06 13.16 -5.05
CA SER A 293 3.49 14.48 -5.31
C SER A 293 2.37 14.39 -6.34
N GLY A 294 2.58 13.69 -7.44
CA GLY A 294 1.58 13.54 -8.49
C GLY A 294 0.29 12.91 -7.97
N SER A 295 0.40 11.75 -7.33
CA SER A 295 -0.75 11.02 -6.77
C SER A 295 -1.46 11.79 -5.66
N ARG A 296 -0.68 12.43 -4.78
CA ARG A 296 -1.21 13.15 -3.61
C ARG A 296 -1.93 14.43 -4.00
N LEU A 297 -1.33 15.24 -4.88
CA LEU A 297 -1.92 16.50 -5.35
C LEU A 297 -3.24 16.25 -6.09
N GLU A 298 -3.29 15.24 -6.95
CA GLU A 298 -4.52 14.87 -7.64
C GLU A 298 -5.65 14.50 -6.66
N LEU A 299 -5.33 13.67 -5.66
CA LEU A 299 -6.28 13.28 -4.62
C LEU A 299 -6.77 14.48 -3.81
N ILE A 300 -5.87 15.39 -3.42
CA ILE A 300 -6.20 16.58 -2.63
C ILE A 300 -7.08 17.53 -3.44
N VAL A 301 -6.80 17.75 -4.72
CA VAL A 301 -7.63 18.59 -5.60
C VAL A 301 -9.04 18.03 -5.71
N LYS A 302 -9.19 16.72 -5.93
CA LYS A 302 -10.50 16.07 -5.97
C LYS A 302 -11.23 16.18 -4.63
N THR A 303 -10.53 16.00 -3.53
CA THR A 303 -11.08 16.09 -2.18
C THR A 303 -11.53 17.53 -1.86
N GLU A 304 -10.70 18.52 -2.20
CA GLU A 304 -11.01 19.95 -2.00
C GLU A 304 -12.28 20.35 -2.74
N ALA A 305 -12.39 19.95 -4.02
CA ALA A 305 -13.59 20.22 -4.82
C ALA A 305 -14.85 19.56 -4.23
N ALA A 306 -14.75 18.30 -3.82
CA ALA A 306 -15.88 17.57 -3.22
C ALA A 306 -16.32 18.16 -1.87
N VAL A 307 -15.36 18.55 -1.03
CA VAL A 307 -15.61 19.17 0.28
C VAL A 307 -16.28 20.55 0.10
N LYS A 308 -15.76 21.38 -0.82
CA LYS A 308 -16.36 22.68 -1.14
C LYS A 308 -17.79 22.52 -1.64
N ASP A 309 -18.01 21.69 -2.64
CA ASP A 309 -19.35 21.49 -3.22
C ASP A 309 -20.36 21.03 -2.16
N ARG A 310 -20.01 20.00 -1.39
CA ARG A 310 -20.90 19.45 -0.38
C ARG A 310 -21.21 20.45 0.74
N LEU A 311 -20.17 21.00 1.39
CA LEU A 311 -20.38 21.86 2.54
C LEU A 311 -21.01 23.19 2.16
N THR A 312 -20.71 23.77 0.98
CA THR A 312 -21.40 24.98 0.49
C THR A 312 -22.89 24.73 0.29
N LYS A 313 -23.29 23.57 -0.26
CA LYS A 313 -24.70 23.22 -0.40
C LYS A 313 -25.42 23.09 0.96
N GLU A 314 -24.73 22.44 1.93
CA GLU A 314 -25.29 22.29 3.28
C GLU A 314 -25.37 23.63 4.01
N ILE A 315 -24.39 24.52 3.88
CA ILE A 315 -24.38 25.87 4.45
C ILE A 315 -25.56 26.70 3.87
N ASN A 316 -25.69 26.75 2.53
CA ASN A 316 -26.75 27.49 1.86
C ASN A 316 -28.12 26.96 2.27
N TYR A 317 -28.29 25.66 2.43
CA TYR A 317 -29.56 25.07 2.92
C TYR A 317 -29.87 25.56 4.34
N TRP A 318 -28.92 25.53 5.27
CA TRP A 318 -29.17 25.96 6.64
C TRP A 318 -29.32 27.47 6.79
N ASP A 319 -28.62 28.27 5.98
CA ASP A 319 -28.83 29.72 5.92
C ASP A 319 -30.21 30.07 5.45
N HIS A 320 -30.66 29.48 4.33
CA HIS A 320 -32.00 29.68 3.82
C HIS A 320 -33.09 29.24 4.84
N ARG A 321 -32.86 28.11 5.49
CA ARG A 321 -33.76 27.60 6.53
C ARG A 321 -33.80 28.52 7.76
N ALA A 322 -32.71 29.13 8.13
CA ALA A 322 -32.67 30.11 9.21
C ALA A 322 -33.50 31.36 8.87
N GLU A 323 -33.41 31.83 7.62
CA GLU A 323 -34.22 32.97 7.15
C GLU A 323 -35.71 32.65 7.13
N GLU A 324 -36.11 31.49 6.59
CA GLU A 324 -37.49 31.05 6.62
C GLU A 324 -38.06 30.98 8.04
N LEU A 325 -37.31 30.35 8.96
CA LEU A 325 -37.72 30.24 10.36
C LEU A 325 -37.84 31.59 11.04
N LYS A 326 -36.94 32.54 10.74
CA LYS A 326 -37.00 33.91 11.26
C LYS A 326 -38.28 34.63 10.81
N LEU A 327 -38.66 34.47 9.55
CA LEU A 327 -39.93 35.02 9.03
C LEU A 327 -41.14 34.39 9.70
N GLN A 328 -41.11 33.08 9.96
CA GLN A 328 -42.19 32.36 10.68
C GLN A 328 -42.28 32.79 12.14
N GLU A 329 -41.17 33.02 12.83
CA GLU A 329 -41.09 33.53 14.20
C GLU A 329 -41.69 34.95 14.28
N GLN A 330 -41.38 35.82 13.33
CA GLN A 330 -41.91 37.17 13.22
C GLN A 330 -43.43 37.17 12.94
N ALA A 331 -43.93 36.16 12.24
CA ALA A 331 -45.36 36.00 11.95
C ALA A 331 -46.14 35.34 13.10
N ASN A 332 -45.58 35.16 14.29
CA ASN A 332 -46.17 34.56 15.49
C ASN A 332 -46.84 33.19 15.24
N ARG A 333 -46.27 32.34 14.36
CA ARG A 333 -46.74 30.98 14.13
C ARG A 333 -46.17 30.04 15.22
N PRO A 334 -47.03 29.51 16.15
CA PRO A 334 -46.55 28.60 17.17
C PRO A 334 -46.16 27.24 16.56
N ASN A 335 -45.13 26.59 17.09
CA ASN A 335 -44.64 25.22 16.81
C ASN A 335 -43.49 25.04 15.85
N ALA A 336 -42.51 25.92 15.83
CA ALA A 336 -41.20 25.54 15.24
C ALA A 336 -40.42 24.71 16.24
N ARG A 337 -40.27 23.39 16.00
CA ARG A 337 -39.35 22.49 16.74
C ARG A 337 -37.88 22.91 16.62
N LEU A 338 -37.57 23.72 15.63
CA LEU A 338 -36.25 24.30 15.36
C LEU A 338 -36.44 25.82 15.25
N ASN A 339 -35.67 26.61 15.98
CA ASN A 339 -35.68 28.06 15.88
C ASN A 339 -34.63 28.57 14.88
N SER A 340 -34.81 29.82 14.41
CA SER A 340 -33.90 30.43 13.42
C SER A 340 -32.46 30.52 13.91
N GLN A 341 -32.26 30.72 15.21
CA GLN A 341 -30.96 30.84 15.84
C GLN A 341 -30.22 29.48 15.81
N GLU A 342 -30.91 28.36 16.05
CA GLU A 342 -30.33 27.01 15.96
C GLU A 342 -29.94 26.65 14.52
N ALA A 343 -30.76 27.02 13.53
CA ALA A 343 -30.41 26.82 12.13
C ALA A 343 -29.17 27.64 11.73
N ARG A 344 -29.07 28.90 12.21
CA ARG A 344 -27.94 29.75 11.97
C ARG A 344 -26.67 29.19 12.59
N LYS A 345 -26.71 28.74 13.85
CA LYS A 345 -25.57 28.06 14.50
C LYS A 345 -25.05 26.85 13.73
N ARG A 346 -25.95 26.09 13.07
CA ARG A 346 -25.55 24.97 12.22
C ARG A 346 -24.81 25.41 10.97
N ALA A 347 -25.30 26.48 10.30
CA ALA A 347 -24.64 27.07 9.16
C ALA A 347 -23.22 27.56 9.54
N ASP A 348 -23.10 28.30 10.64
CA ASP A 348 -21.82 28.82 11.14
C ASP A 348 -20.85 27.68 11.51
N ALA A 349 -21.34 26.60 12.12
CA ALA A 349 -20.53 25.43 12.44
C ALA A 349 -20.01 24.69 11.19
N LEU A 350 -20.86 24.61 10.14
CA LEU A 350 -20.46 24.03 8.85
C LEU A 350 -19.44 24.93 8.13
N GLN A 351 -19.61 26.23 8.19
CA GLN A 351 -18.66 27.20 7.66
C GLN A 351 -17.29 27.05 8.32
N ALA A 352 -17.24 27.03 9.66
CA ALA A 352 -16.02 26.82 10.41
C ALA A 352 -15.35 25.47 10.08
N ARG A 353 -16.16 24.42 9.87
CA ARG A 353 -15.68 23.10 9.44
C ARG A 353 -15.07 23.14 8.04
N LEU A 354 -15.70 23.86 7.11
CA LEU A 354 -15.17 24.07 5.75
C LEU A 354 -13.81 24.76 5.78
N GLU A 355 -13.72 25.87 6.49
CA GLU A 355 -12.48 26.65 6.61
C GLU A 355 -11.36 25.82 7.22
N LYS A 356 -11.64 25.12 8.32
CA LYS A 356 -10.68 24.21 8.94
C LYS A 356 -10.20 23.15 7.97
N ARG A 357 -11.13 22.47 7.27
CA ARG A 357 -10.75 21.40 6.33
C ARG A 357 -9.92 21.91 5.15
N LEU A 358 -10.22 23.11 4.65
CA LEU A 358 -9.40 23.73 3.59
C LEU A 358 -8.01 24.11 4.08
N ALA A 359 -7.89 24.57 5.34
CA ALA A 359 -6.59 24.81 5.96
C ALA A 359 -5.79 23.52 6.13
N ASP A 360 -6.43 22.43 6.60
CA ASP A 360 -5.80 21.11 6.71
C ASP A 360 -5.29 20.61 5.34
N LEU A 361 -6.11 20.75 4.29
CA LEU A 361 -5.73 20.36 2.93
C LEU A 361 -4.55 21.17 2.38
N LYS A 362 -4.40 22.43 2.78
CA LYS A 362 -3.21 23.24 2.43
C LYS A 362 -1.95 22.68 3.06
N LEU A 363 -2.00 22.24 4.31
CA LEU A 363 -0.87 21.58 4.98
C LEU A 363 -0.56 20.23 4.34
N GLU A 364 -1.59 19.46 3.97
CA GLU A 364 -1.44 18.19 3.28
C GLU A 364 -0.77 18.30 1.90
N LYS A 365 -0.85 19.46 1.24
CA LYS A 365 -0.16 19.76 -0.02
C LYS A 365 1.35 20.00 0.11
N GLN A 366 1.81 20.38 1.30
CA GLN A 366 3.20 20.70 1.55
C GLN A 366 3.98 19.43 1.85
N LEU A 367 4.65 18.90 0.84
CA LEU A 367 5.43 17.67 0.93
C LEU A 367 6.88 18.02 1.27
N ILE A 368 7.42 17.32 2.25
CA ILE A 368 8.77 17.49 2.78
C ILE A 368 9.47 16.14 2.68
N PRO A 369 10.42 15.96 1.74
CA PRO A 369 11.27 14.78 1.71
C PRO A 369 12.24 14.82 2.89
N LEU A 370 12.41 13.70 3.58
CA LEU A 370 13.43 13.54 4.60
C LEU A 370 14.73 13.02 3.97
N PRO A 371 15.89 13.28 4.59
CA PRO A 371 17.12 12.66 4.15
C PRO A 371 17.00 11.13 4.17
N PRO A 372 17.58 10.40 3.19
CA PRO A 372 17.68 8.95 3.25
C PRO A 372 18.55 8.51 4.42
N VAL A 373 18.14 7.43 5.09
CA VAL A 373 18.87 6.86 6.25
C VAL A 373 19.18 5.40 5.99
#